data_bf368334e991d699eba7f9aa2e0db77b
#
_entry.id   bf368334e991d699eba7f9aa2e0db77b
#
_cell.length_a   1.000
_cell.length_b   1.000
_cell.length_c   1.000
_cell.angle_alpha   90.00
_cell.angle_beta   90.00
_cell.angle_gamma   90.00
#
_symmetry.space_group_name_H-M   'P 1'
#
loop_
_entity.id
_entity.type
_entity.pdbx_description
1 polymer ?
#
loop_
_entity_poly.entity_id
_entity_poly.type
_entity_poly.pdbx_seq_one_letter_code
_entity_poly.pdbx_strand_id
1 'polypeptide(L)'
;MKNLFSIEGKIAIVTGGSRGIGEMIAAGFLANGAKVYISSRKTEACEATAERLVEEYGGECVSLPADVSRLEGITALVSAVAERESQLDILV
;
A
#
# COMPACT_ATOMS: atom_id res chain seq x y z
N MET A 1 -2.91 -3.31 27.02
CA MET A 1 -1.72 -3.98 26.50
C MET A 1 -1.00 -3.14 25.47
N LYS A 2 0.28 -3.07 25.56
CA LYS A 2 1.04 -2.33 24.58
C LYS A 2 1.02 -3.07 23.24
N ASN A 3 1.13 -2.33 22.19
CA ASN A 3 1.05 -2.85 20.84
C ASN A 3 2.38 -3.44 20.41
N LEU A 4 2.61 -4.71 20.75
CA LEU A 4 3.82 -5.41 20.32
C LEU A 4 3.95 -5.40 18.79
N PHE A 5 2.81 -5.39 18.12
CA PHE A 5 2.78 -5.45 16.67
C PHE A 5 2.19 -4.18 16.07
N SER A 6 2.38 -3.06 16.76
CA SER A 6 1.85 -1.79 16.26
C SER A 6 2.50 -1.41 14.93
N ILE A 7 1.68 -1.04 13.97
CA ILE A 7 2.15 -0.55 12.68
C ILE A 7 1.80 0.92 12.48
N GLU A 8 1.34 1.57 13.54
CA GLU A 8 0.98 2.97 13.47
C GLU A 8 2.18 3.81 13.03
N GLY A 9 1.99 4.65 12.03
CA GLY A 9 3.05 5.48 11.50
C GLY A 9 4.01 4.76 10.55
N LYS A 10 3.84 3.46 10.33
CA LYS A 10 4.69 2.72 9.41
C LYS A 10 4.28 2.95 7.97
N ILE A 11 5.23 2.75 7.07
CA ILE A 11 5.00 2.89 5.63
C ILE A 11 5.00 1.50 5.02
N ALA A 12 3.92 1.15 4.34
CA ALA A 12 3.77 -0.18 3.76
C ALA A 12 3.49 -0.11 2.27
N ILE A 13 4.05 -1.05 1.52
CA ILE A 13 3.68 -1.28 0.12
C ILE A 13 3.01 -2.65 0.05
N VAL A 14 1.82 -2.72 -0.52
CA VAL A 14 1.12 -3.98 -0.71
C VAL A 14 0.93 -4.20 -2.21
N THR A 15 1.66 -5.15 -2.78
CA THR A 15 1.50 -5.50 -4.18
C THR A 15 0.25 -6.36 -4.33
N GLY A 16 -0.49 -6.16 -5.42
CA GLY A 16 -1.75 -6.85 -5.59
C GLY A 16 -2.83 -6.34 -4.65
N GLY A 17 -2.66 -5.13 -4.08
CA GLY A 17 -3.57 -4.60 -3.08
C GLY A 17 -4.93 -4.16 -3.59
N SER A 18 -5.17 -4.24 -4.90
CA SER A 18 -6.42 -3.75 -5.47
C SER A 18 -7.60 -4.69 -5.27
N ARG A 19 -7.36 -5.95 -4.86
CA ARG A 19 -8.45 -6.89 -4.59
C ARG A 19 -7.94 -8.12 -3.86
N GLY A 20 -8.90 -8.92 -3.37
CA GLY A 20 -8.62 -10.20 -2.73
C GLY A 20 -7.84 -10.06 -1.45
N ILE A 21 -6.90 -10.98 -1.22
CA ILE A 21 -6.11 -11.00 0.00
C ILE A 21 -5.27 -9.74 0.14
N GLY A 22 -4.71 -9.25 -0.97
CA GLY A 22 -3.93 -8.02 -0.95
C GLY A 22 -4.74 -6.82 -0.46
N GLU A 23 -5.98 -6.72 -0.91
CA GLU A 23 -6.87 -5.65 -0.46
C GLU A 23 -7.15 -5.77 1.03
N MET A 24 -7.38 -6.99 1.53
CA MET A 24 -7.64 -7.23 2.94
C MET A 24 -6.43 -6.83 3.80
N ILE A 25 -5.23 -7.15 3.33
CA ILE A 25 -4.00 -6.78 4.03
C ILE A 25 -3.85 -5.27 4.08
N ALA A 26 -4.09 -4.61 2.95
CA ALA A 26 -4.01 -3.15 2.88
C ALA A 26 -5.02 -2.51 3.84
N ALA A 27 -6.24 -3.03 3.88
CA ALA A 27 -7.29 -2.53 4.77
C ALA A 27 -6.87 -2.69 6.24
N GLY A 28 -6.31 -3.84 6.59
CA GLY A 28 -5.86 -4.09 7.96
C GLY A 28 -4.74 -3.13 8.37
N PHE A 29 -3.78 -2.90 7.49
CA PHE A 29 -2.70 -1.96 7.77
C PHE A 29 -3.23 -0.55 7.94
N LEU A 30 -4.11 -0.12 7.03
CA LEU A 30 -4.67 1.22 7.06
C LEU A 30 -5.49 1.44 8.33
N ALA A 31 -6.30 0.45 8.71
CA ALA A 31 -7.12 0.53 9.91
C ALA A 31 -6.28 0.63 11.18
N ASN A 32 -5.03 0.15 11.12
CA ASN A 32 -4.13 0.18 12.26
C ASN A 32 -3.11 1.32 12.18
N GLY A 33 -3.34 2.29 11.32
CA GLY A 33 -2.58 3.54 11.35
C GLY A 33 -1.35 3.59 10.45
N ALA A 34 -1.14 2.58 9.59
CA ALA A 34 -0.05 2.62 8.63
C ALA A 34 -0.45 3.47 7.42
N LYS A 35 0.55 4.09 6.80
CA LYS A 35 0.36 4.70 5.48
C LYS A 35 0.62 3.61 4.46
N VAL A 36 -0.30 3.41 3.54
CA VAL A 36 -0.27 2.28 2.64
C VAL A 36 -0.18 2.72 1.19
N TYR A 37 0.76 2.13 0.47
CA TYR A 37 0.81 2.24 -0.99
C TYR A 37 0.33 0.90 -1.54
N ILE A 38 -0.66 0.94 -2.42
CA ILE A 38 -1.10 -0.29 -3.08
C ILE A 38 -0.67 -0.25 -4.53
N SER A 39 -0.35 -1.41 -5.07
CA SER A 39 0.15 -1.51 -6.43
C SER A 39 -0.51 -2.69 -7.14
N SER A 40 -0.89 -2.47 -8.38
CA SER A 40 -1.34 -3.52 -9.28
C SER A 40 -1.13 -3.01 -10.71
N ARG A 41 -1.32 -3.92 -11.69
CA ARG A 41 -1.17 -3.52 -13.09
C ARG A 41 -2.34 -2.70 -13.60
N LYS A 42 -3.49 -2.78 -12.93
CA LYS A 42 -4.70 -2.11 -13.40
C LYS A 42 -4.86 -0.78 -12.68
N THR A 43 -4.53 0.29 -13.38
CA THR A 43 -4.56 1.64 -12.82
C THR A 43 -5.91 2.00 -12.21
N GLU A 44 -6.98 1.81 -12.97
CA GLU A 44 -8.31 2.22 -12.51
C GLU A 44 -8.76 1.44 -11.28
N ALA A 45 -8.53 0.12 -11.28
CA ALA A 45 -8.89 -0.71 -10.13
C ALA A 45 -8.09 -0.33 -8.91
N CYS A 46 -6.80 -0.03 -9.10
CA CYS A 46 -5.92 0.35 -8.02
C CYS A 46 -6.36 1.68 -7.39
N GLU A 47 -6.67 2.66 -8.23
CA GLU A 47 -7.12 3.97 -7.76
C GLU A 47 -8.46 3.88 -7.04
N ALA A 48 -9.40 3.13 -7.60
CA ALA A 48 -10.71 2.96 -6.99
C ALA A 48 -10.61 2.29 -5.62
N THR A 49 -9.75 1.29 -5.51
CA THR A 49 -9.54 0.59 -4.24
C THR A 49 -8.93 1.53 -3.20
N ALA A 50 -7.92 2.32 -3.59
CA ALA A 50 -7.30 3.26 -2.67
C ALA A 50 -8.32 4.25 -2.12
N GLU A 51 -9.16 4.81 -3.00
CA GLU A 51 -10.20 5.75 -2.58
C GLU A 51 -11.20 5.10 -1.63
N ARG A 52 -11.64 3.89 -1.96
CA ARG A 52 -12.62 3.19 -1.14
C ARG A 52 -12.07 2.85 0.24
N LEU A 53 -10.81 2.44 0.30
CA LEU A 53 -10.19 2.11 1.58
C LEU A 53 -10.03 3.34 2.47
N VAL A 54 -9.68 4.48 1.88
CA VAL A 54 -9.58 5.72 2.66
C VAL A 54 -10.95 6.15 3.17
N GLU A 55 -11.99 6.03 2.35
CA GLU A 55 -13.35 6.35 2.79
C GLU A 55 -13.78 5.47 3.95
N GLU A 56 -13.44 4.19 3.90
CA GLU A 56 -13.92 3.24 4.89
C GLU A 56 -13.10 3.25 6.18
N TYR A 57 -11.78 3.39 6.07
CA TYR A 57 -10.88 3.25 7.22
C TYR A 57 -10.16 4.53 7.60
N GLY A 58 -10.23 5.55 6.79
CA GLY A 58 -9.45 6.77 7.01
C GLY A 58 -7.99 6.59 6.66
N GLY A 59 -7.16 7.52 7.05
CA GLY A 59 -5.71 7.44 6.82
C GLY A 59 -5.30 7.76 5.40
N GLU A 60 -4.14 7.25 5.01
CA GLU A 60 -3.58 7.50 3.68
C GLU A 60 -3.31 6.20 2.94
N CYS A 61 -3.94 6.06 1.80
CA CYS A 61 -3.72 4.94 0.89
C CYS A 61 -3.50 5.51 -0.50
N VAL A 62 -2.34 5.24 -1.08
CA VAL A 62 -1.93 5.81 -2.35
C VAL A 62 -1.81 4.71 -3.40
N SER A 63 -2.38 4.96 -4.57
CA SER A 63 -2.30 4.04 -5.70
C SER A 63 -1.03 4.33 -6.50
N LEU A 64 -0.20 3.31 -6.67
CA LEU A 64 1.00 3.38 -7.52
C LEU A 64 1.00 2.19 -8.46
N PRO A 65 0.28 2.28 -9.59
CA PRO A 65 0.20 1.16 -10.51
C PRO A 65 1.57 0.75 -11.04
N ALA A 66 1.84 -0.55 -11.04
CA ALA A 66 3.11 -1.08 -11.53
C ALA A 66 2.95 -2.55 -11.87
N ASP A 67 3.78 -3.04 -12.77
CA ASP A 67 3.84 -4.45 -13.11
C ASP A 67 5.00 -5.09 -12.34
N VAL A 68 4.68 -5.67 -11.19
CA VAL A 68 5.70 -6.27 -10.31
C VAL A 68 6.14 -7.65 -10.75
N SER A 69 5.63 -8.14 -11.87
CA SER A 69 6.12 -9.38 -12.46
C SER A 69 7.44 -9.14 -13.22
N ARG A 70 7.84 -7.89 -13.38
CA ARG A 70 9.05 -7.51 -14.10
C ARG A 70 9.95 -6.68 -13.19
N LEU A 71 11.25 -6.87 -13.34
CA LEU A 71 12.21 -6.13 -12.51
C LEU A 71 12.08 -4.61 -12.71
N GLU A 72 11.86 -4.18 -13.93
CA GLU A 72 11.68 -2.74 -14.21
C GLU A 72 10.48 -2.18 -13.44
N GLY A 73 9.39 -2.94 -13.36
CA GLY A 73 8.21 -2.50 -12.63
C GLY A 73 8.46 -2.41 -11.15
N ILE A 74 9.17 -3.38 -10.59
CA ILE A 74 9.53 -3.37 -9.16
C ILE A 74 10.43 -2.17 -8.87
N THR A 75 11.44 -1.94 -9.71
CA THR A 75 12.35 -0.83 -9.53
C THR A 75 11.63 0.51 -9.59
N ALA A 76 10.70 0.65 -10.56
CA ALA A 76 9.93 1.88 -10.69
C ALA A 76 9.06 2.12 -9.47
N LEU A 77 8.44 1.06 -8.93
CA LEU A 77 7.60 1.16 -7.75
C LEU A 77 8.41 1.61 -6.54
N VAL A 78 9.54 0.96 -6.30
CA VAL A 78 10.41 1.32 -5.17
C VAL A 78 10.90 2.75 -5.30
N SER A 79 11.29 3.17 -6.51
CA SER A 79 11.75 4.54 -6.74
C SER A 79 10.63 5.56 -6.47
N ALA A 80 9.41 5.24 -6.91
CA ALA A 80 8.28 6.15 -6.70
C ALA A 80 7.98 6.34 -5.21
N VAL A 81 8.08 5.26 -4.44
CA VAL A 81 7.89 5.36 -2.98
C VAL A 81 9.05 6.12 -2.35
N ALA A 82 10.28 5.85 -2.79
CA ALA A 82 11.46 6.52 -2.24
C ALA A 82 11.43 8.03 -2.45
N GLU A 83 10.80 8.50 -3.51
CA GLU A 83 10.64 9.93 -3.76
C GLU A 83 9.69 10.59 -2.76
N ARG A 84 8.79 9.82 -2.18
CA ARG A 84 7.75 10.32 -1.28
C ARG A 84 8.06 10.07 0.19
N GLU A 85 8.81 9.02 0.49
CA GLU A 85 9.04 8.58 1.86
C GLU A 85 10.52 8.42 2.13
N SER A 86 10.93 8.70 3.35
CA SER A 86 12.33 8.54 3.74
C SER A 86 12.67 7.09 4.09
N GLN A 87 11.64 6.26 4.31
CA GLN A 87 11.86 4.85 4.62
C GLN A 87 10.65 4.03 4.22
N LEU A 88 10.89 2.74 4.07
CA LEU A 88 9.85 1.75 3.84
C LEU A 88 9.98 0.71 4.94
N ASP A 89 8.88 0.46 5.64
CA ASP A 89 8.89 -0.46 6.77
C ASP A 89 8.37 -1.84 6.43
N ILE A 90 7.39 -1.93 5.55
CA ILE A 90 6.70 -3.19 5.25
C ILE A 90 6.53 -3.34 3.74
N LEU A 91 6.87 -4.51 3.24
CA LEU A 91 6.65 -4.86 1.84
C LEU A 91 5.96 -6.22 1.76
N VAL A 92 4.81 -6.25 1.10
CA VAL A 92 4.03 -7.48 0.95
C VAL A 92 3.86 -7.85 -0.51
#